data_412f18070442c9903aae93cdcafdb03b
#
_entry.id   412f18070442c9903aae93cdcafdb03b
#
_cell.length_a   1.000
_cell.length_b   1.000
_cell.length_c   1.000
_cell.angle_alpha   90.00
_cell.angle_beta   90.00
_cell.angle_gamma   90.00
#
_symmetry.space_group_name_H-M   'P 1'
#
loop_
_entity.id
_entity.type
_entity.pdbx_description
1 polymer ?
#
loop_
_entity_poly.entity_id
_entity_poly.type
_entity_poly.pdbx_seq_one_letter_code
_entity_poly.pdbx_strand_id
1 'polypeptide(L)'
;MGIDGVAVAAAFGLGRPSGPWRSLDNGGAPTDSRLLITSRGRWTVRTGRLLSDWHLEQARRVHRLQRAALAAGIAMPRPVEPPAPAVGYWHRPSVDERTVVRVSAWLDGHDLRQAGVDADADATAATGWVGRTLARIAGLDTGGGEPDPPHPVAEWREWVAEAEAGGLPVAAPARALLPVVADATALVHDAMRAAPAAVLVHGDTSRANVLRTPDGYALIDWETARAEVPWWEAVDVAFRFATPVDGPTVAPDPRLVRPLLAAYLHADGPPGPADPSAFAGLLRSQLAFTAWSLWLALGHRAATPEQRAHGLRIVTATARDLPRIIRSLDGWTSLLH
;
A
#
# COMPACT_ATOMS: atom_id res chain seq x y z
N MET A 1 -9.55 5.26 27.28
CA MET A 1 -10.34 6.47 26.99
C MET A 1 -10.37 6.64 25.49
N GLY A 2 -11.53 6.64 24.85
CA GLY A 2 -11.62 6.76 23.38
C GLY A 2 -11.18 8.17 22.94
N ILE A 3 -10.40 8.25 21.87
CA ILE A 3 -10.07 9.53 21.22
C ILE A 3 -11.38 10.10 20.68
N ASP A 4 -11.72 11.33 21.06
CA ASP A 4 -12.91 12.02 20.58
C ASP A 4 -12.56 13.17 19.62
N GLY A 5 -13.52 13.55 18.78
CA GLY A 5 -13.32 14.59 17.76
C GLY A 5 -13.07 15.98 18.33
N VAL A 6 -13.56 16.27 19.55
CA VAL A 6 -13.37 17.57 20.21
C VAL A 6 -11.92 17.70 20.67
N ALA A 7 -11.39 16.65 21.33
CA ALA A 7 -10.00 16.60 21.77
C ALA A 7 -9.03 16.71 20.58
N VAL A 8 -9.31 16.00 19.47
CA VAL A 8 -8.49 16.06 18.24
C VAL A 8 -8.55 17.48 17.64
N ALA A 9 -9.75 18.06 17.51
CA ALA A 9 -9.90 19.41 16.95
C ALA A 9 -9.15 20.46 17.78
N ALA A 10 -9.19 20.35 19.10
CA ALA A 10 -8.47 21.25 20.00
C ALA A 10 -6.95 21.06 19.87
N ALA A 11 -6.45 19.81 19.92
CA ALA A 11 -5.02 19.51 19.85
C ALA A 11 -4.38 20.01 18.54
N PHE A 12 -5.05 19.78 17.40
CA PHE A 12 -4.55 20.18 16.08
C PHE A 12 -4.99 21.58 15.62
N GLY A 13 -5.70 22.35 16.46
CA GLY A 13 -6.14 23.70 16.13
C GLY A 13 -7.13 23.76 14.97
N LEU A 14 -7.98 22.76 14.78
CA LEU A 14 -8.88 22.64 13.62
C LEU A 14 -10.17 23.47 13.72
N GLY A 15 -10.37 24.21 14.81
CA GLY A 15 -11.61 24.92 15.08
C GLY A 15 -12.64 24.07 15.81
N ARG A 16 -13.89 24.60 15.91
CA ARG A 16 -14.97 23.91 16.64
C ARG A 16 -15.60 22.83 15.79
N PRO A 17 -15.74 21.57 16.28
CA PRO A 17 -16.52 20.55 15.58
C PRO A 17 -17.96 20.99 15.35
N SER A 18 -18.52 20.71 14.18
CA SER A 18 -19.90 21.05 13.78
C SER A 18 -20.83 19.85 13.78
N GLY A 19 -20.43 18.74 14.40
CA GLY A 19 -21.24 17.54 14.56
C GLY A 19 -20.39 16.33 14.98
N PRO A 20 -20.99 15.15 15.14
CA PRO A 20 -20.25 13.92 15.41
C PRO A 20 -19.38 13.57 14.21
N TRP A 21 -18.17 13.08 14.47
CA TRP A 21 -17.33 12.54 13.41
C TRP A 21 -17.89 11.20 12.89
N ARG A 22 -17.65 10.92 11.62
CA ARG A 22 -18.19 9.74 10.92
C ARG A 22 -17.08 8.76 10.65
N SER A 23 -17.29 7.49 10.95
CA SER A 23 -16.40 6.42 10.50
C SER A 23 -16.37 6.39 8.97
N LEU A 24 -15.17 6.19 8.43
CA LEU A 24 -14.95 5.90 7.01
C LEU A 24 -14.74 4.39 6.87
N ASP A 25 -15.23 3.83 5.77
CA ASP A 25 -14.96 2.43 5.45
C ASP A 25 -13.49 2.28 5.03
N ASN A 26 -12.76 1.44 5.75
CA ASN A 26 -11.33 1.20 5.52
C ASN A 26 -11.05 -0.16 4.87
N GLY A 27 -12.06 -0.87 4.37
CA GLY A 27 -11.88 -2.20 3.78
C GLY A 27 -11.24 -3.22 4.74
N GLY A 28 -11.44 -3.07 6.07
CA GLY A 28 -10.86 -3.95 7.08
C GLY A 28 -9.44 -3.60 7.53
N ALA A 29 -8.92 -2.43 7.16
CA ALA A 29 -7.61 -1.96 7.64
C ALA A 29 -7.56 -1.82 9.16
N PRO A 30 -6.38 -2.03 9.80
CA PRO A 30 -6.24 -1.95 11.26
C PRO A 30 -6.28 -0.52 11.82
N THR A 31 -6.37 0.49 10.96
CA THR A 31 -6.49 1.90 11.34
C THR A 31 -7.95 2.33 11.29
N ASP A 32 -8.41 3.05 12.32
CA ASP A 32 -9.72 3.69 12.34
C ASP A 32 -9.62 5.07 11.67
N SER A 33 -10.29 5.24 10.53
CA SER A 33 -10.34 6.50 9.81
C SER A 33 -11.72 7.12 9.95
N ARG A 34 -11.75 8.44 10.22
CA ARG A 34 -12.98 9.19 10.45
C ARG A 34 -12.95 10.54 9.74
N LEU A 35 -14.11 10.97 9.27
CA LEU A 35 -14.32 12.32 8.80
C LEU A 35 -14.71 13.22 9.98
N LEU A 36 -13.92 14.25 10.23
CA LEU A 36 -14.20 15.31 11.20
C LEU A 36 -14.51 16.61 10.44
N ILE A 37 -15.68 17.22 10.76
CA ILE A 37 -16.10 18.51 10.20
C ILE A 37 -16.02 19.56 11.30
N THR A 38 -15.35 20.67 11.00
CA THR A 38 -15.15 21.77 11.96
C THR A 38 -15.42 23.12 11.29
N SER A 39 -15.40 24.20 12.10
CA SER A 39 -15.53 25.57 11.59
C SER A 39 -14.39 26.01 10.64
N ARG A 40 -13.30 25.24 10.55
CA ARG A 40 -12.13 25.53 9.68
C ARG A 40 -12.03 24.61 8.47
N GLY A 41 -12.91 23.60 8.34
CA GLY A 41 -12.91 22.71 7.20
C GLY A 41 -13.27 21.26 7.54
N ARG A 42 -12.93 20.38 6.58
CA ARG A 42 -13.14 18.93 6.69
C ARG A 42 -11.79 18.22 6.77
N TRP A 43 -11.72 17.21 7.61
CA TRP A 43 -10.47 16.55 7.97
C TRP A 43 -10.64 15.05 8.00
N THR A 44 -9.67 14.33 7.46
CA THR A 44 -9.52 12.90 7.73
C THR A 44 -8.69 12.74 9.00
N VAL A 45 -9.25 12.09 9.99
CA VAL A 45 -8.56 11.73 11.24
C VAL A 45 -8.31 10.23 11.23
N ARG A 46 -7.05 9.83 11.36
CA ARG A 46 -6.67 8.43 11.51
C ARG A 46 -6.16 8.18 12.92
N THR A 47 -6.57 7.06 13.49
CA THR A 47 -6.01 6.54 14.73
C THR A 47 -5.23 5.26 14.44
N GLY A 48 -4.09 5.10 15.09
CA GLY A 48 -3.24 3.94 14.93
C GLY A 48 -2.52 3.59 16.22
N ARG A 49 -1.67 2.57 16.18
CA ARG A 49 -0.85 2.15 17.33
C ARG A 49 0.60 1.98 16.90
N LEU A 50 1.51 2.68 17.59
CA LEU A 50 2.96 2.49 17.43
C LEU A 50 3.43 1.46 18.46
N LEU A 51 3.56 0.21 18.04
CA LEU A 51 3.77 -0.93 18.93
C LEU A 51 5.25 -1.33 19.10
N SER A 52 6.13 -0.88 18.21
CA SER A 52 7.53 -1.27 18.15
C SER A 52 8.39 -0.19 17.49
N ASP A 53 9.71 -0.33 17.57
CA ASP A 53 10.68 0.54 16.88
C ASP A 53 10.49 0.51 15.35
N TRP A 54 10.06 -0.62 14.80
CA TRP A 54 9.72 -0.72 13.38
C TRP A 54 8.60 0.26 13.00
N HIS A 55 7.53 0.37 13.82
CA HIS A 55 6.44 1.34 13.55
C HIS A 55 6.92 2.78 13.68
N LEU A 56 7.84 3.06 14.60
CA LEU A 56 8.43 4.39 14.75
C LEU A 56 9.26 4.77 13.52
N GLU A 57 10.10 3.85 13.05
CA GLU A 57 10.89 4.09 11.84
C GLU A 57 10.02 4.20 10.60
N GLN A 58 8.98 3.37 10.48
CA GLN A 58 8.00 3.49 9.40
C GLN A 58 7.31 4.86 9.41
N ALA A 59 6.91 5.36 10.56
CA ALA A 59 6.32 6.70 10.66
C ALA A 59 7.29 7.81 10.21
N ARG A 60 8.59 7.66 10.49
CA ARG A 60 9.64 8.58 10.03
C ARG A 60 9.86 8.49 8.50
N ARG A 61 9.89 7.28 7.94
CA ARG A 61 10.01 7.07 6.48
C ARG A 61 8.85 7.72 5.75
N VAL A 62 7.63 7.46 6.17
CA VAL A 62 6.40 8.08 5.63
C VAL A 62 6.48 9.60 5.70
N HIS A 63 6.90 10.15 6.82
CA HIS A 63 7.04 11.60 7.00
C HIS A 63 8.06 12.22 6.03
N ARG A 64 9.26 11.60 5.90
CA ARG A 64 10.28 12.08 4.96
C ARG A 64 9.74 12.10 3.53
N LEU A 65 9.14 10.99 3.08
CA LEU A 65 8.61 10.87 1.74
C LEU A 65 7.48 11.88 1.48
N GLN A 66 6.50 11.99 2.39
CA GLN A 66 5.38 12.92 2.20
C GLN A 66 5.82 14.38 2.18
N ARG A 67 6.76 14.77 3.02
CA ARG A 67 7.30 16.14 2.99
C ARG A 67 7.96 16.46 1.65
N ALA A 68 8.79 15.57 1.15
CA ALA A 68 9.45 15.72 -0.14
C ALA A 68 8.42 15.74 -1.29
N ALA A 69 7.44 14.85 -1.26
CA ALA A 69 6.38 14.77 -2.26
C ALA A 69 5.51 16.05 -2.28
N LEU A 70 5.15 16.59 -1.11
CA LEU A 70 4.44 17.87 -1.00
C LEU A 70 5.27 19.04 -1.55
N ALA A 71 6.56 19.10 -1.20
CA ALA A 71 7.46 20.14 -1.71
C ALA A 71 7.62 20.06 -3.24
N ALA A 72 7.60 18.85 -3.79
CA ALA A 72 7.60 18.61 -5.23
C ALA A 72 6.22 18.85 -5.89
N GLY A 73 5.18 19.24 -5.14
CA GLY A 73 3.84 19.51 -5.67
C GLY A 73 3.09 18.25 -6.13
N ILE A 74 3.34 17.09 -5.53
CA ILE A 74 2.54 15.88 -5.77
C ILE A 74 1.21 16.05 -5.05
N ALA A 75 0.11 15.90 -5.79
CA ALA A 75 -1.23 16.08 -5.24
C ALA A 75 -1.58 14.95 -4.25
N MET A 76 -1.90 15.34 -3.01
CA MET A 76 -2.26 14.45 -1.91
C MET A 76 -3.05 15.18 -0.83
N PRO A 77 -3.75 14.49 0.09
CA PRO A 77 -4.30 15.11 1.30
C PRO A 77 -3.19 15.78 2.10
N ARG A 78 -3.27 17.11 2.30
CA ARG A 78 -2.25 17.84 3.04
C ARG A 78 -2.28 17.42 4.51
N PRO A 79 -1.19 16.85 5.06
CA PRO A 79 -1.10 16.55 6.48
C PRO A 79 -1.15 17.83 7.30
N VAL A 80 -1.78 17.77 8.47
CA VAL A 80 -1.72 18.82 9.48
C VAL A 80 -0.53 18.53 10.39
N GLU A 81 0.30 19.55 10.65
CA GLU A 81 1.43 19.41 11.57
C GLU A 81 0.92 19.03 12.96
N PRO A 82 1.39 17.92 13.53
CA PRO A 82 0.93 17.46 14.83
C PRO A 82 1.52 18.29 15.97
N PRO A 83 0.77 18.50 17.06
CA PRO A 83 1.36 19.04 18.28
C PRO A 83 2.34 18.02 18.90
N ALA A 84 3.31 18.51 19.65
CA ALA A 84 4.22 17.66 20.43
C ALA A 84 3.46 16.95 21.59
N PRO A 85 3.88 15.72 21.98
CA PRO A 85 4.90 14.90 21.34
C PRO A 85 4.42 14.22 20.07
N ALA A 86 5.30 14.10 19.08
CA ALA A 86 4.94 13.52 17.77
C ALA A 86 6.07 12.64 17.20
N VAL A 87 5.70 11.75 16.28
CA VAL A 87 6.61 10.98 15.43
C VAL A 87 6.13 11.12 13.98
N GLY A 88 6.87 11.84 13.16
CA GLY A 88 6.40 12.23 11.84
C GLY A 88 5.09 13.01 11.96
N TYR A 89 4.08 12.63 11.18
CA TYR A 89 2.74 13.24 11.25
C TYR A 89 1.82 12.62 12.31
N TRP A 90 2.33 11.74 13.17
CA TRP A 90 1.56 11.10 14.22
C TRP A 90 1.76 11.82 15.56
N HIS A 91 0.70 12.44 16.09
CA HIS A 91 0.65 12.96 17.44
C HIS A 91 0.53 11.81 18.44
N ARG A 92 1.25 11.90 19.55
CA ARG A 92 1.21 10.98 20.69
C ARG A 92 0.55 11.71 21.86
N PRO A 93 -0.75 11.52 22.11
CA PRO A 93 -1.48 12.24 23.16
C PRO A 93 -0.87 12.02 24.56
N SER A 94 -0.30 10.82 24.79
CA SER A 94 0.43 10.46 26.01
C SER A 94 1.69 9.70 25.66
N VAL A 95 2.77 9.90 26.42
CA VAL A 95 4.05 9.19 26.23
C VAL A 95 3.89 7.69 26.49
N ASP A 96 2.99 7.32 27.39
CA ASP A 96 2.74 5.93 27.79
C ASP A 96 1.68 5.24 26.92
N GLU A 97 0.94 6.01 26.13
CA GLU A 97 -0.07 5.47 25.22
C GLU A 97 0.55 5.15 23.86
N ARG A 98 0.34 3.90 23.43
CA ARG A 98 0.75 3.45 22.09
C ARG A 98 -0.20 3.94 20.99
N THR A 99 -1.32 4.56 21.37
CA THR A 99 -2.31 5.13 20.46
C THR A 99 -1.80 6.46 19.93
N VAL A 100 -1.90 6.63 18.63
CA VAL A 100 -1.47 7.83 17.91
C VAL A 100 -2.57 8.35 17.01
N VAL A 101 -2.54 9.65 16.75
CA VAL A 101 -3.51 10.34 15.90
C VAL A 101 -2.79 11.11 14.81
N ARG A 102 -3.32 11.02 13.61
CA ARG A 102 -2.89 11.78 12.45
C ARG A 102 -4.08 12.49 11.82
N VAL A 103 -3.87 13.70 11.36
CA VAL A 103 -4.87 14.52 10.69
C VAL A 103 -4.37 14.94 9.32
N SER A 104 -5.24 14.91 8.32
CA SER A 104 -5.00 15.50 7.00
C SER A 104 -6.25 16.23 6.51
N ALA A 105 -6.06 17.20 5.62
CA ALA A 105 -7.16 17.85 4.95
C ALA A 105 -7.98 16.81 4.16
N TRP A 106 -9.31 16.95 4.19
CA TRP A 106 -10.20 16.15 3.37
C TRP A 106 -10.05 16.54 1.90
N LEU A 107 -9.96 15.58 1.01
CA LEU A 107 -10.10 15.79 -0.43
C LEU A 107 -11.46 15.30 -0.90
N ASP A 108 -12.17 16.14 -1.65
CA ASP A 108 -13.36 15.71 -2.37
C ASP A 108 -12.97 14.93 -3.60
N GLY A 109 -13.57 13.78 -3.78
CA GLY A 109 -13.29 12.89 -4.89
C GLY A 109 -13.79 11.48 -4.61
N HIS A 110 -13.57 10.62 -5.56
CA HIS A 110 -13.85 9.18 -5.44
C HIS A 110 -12.61 8.40 -5.88
N ASP A 111 -12.38 7.25 -5.28
CA ASP A 111 -11.32 6.36 -5.72
C ASP A 111 -11.69 5.68 -7.05
N LEU A 112 -10.68 5.25 -7.79
CA LEU A 112 -10.88 4.66 -9.12
C LEU A 112 -11.50 3.26 -9.10
N ARG A 113 -11.79 2.69 -7.93
CA ARG A 113 -12.60 1.47 -7.80
C ARG A 113 -14.10 1.78 -7.87
N GLN A 114 -14.51 2.94 -7.35
CA GLN A 114 -15.91 3.36 -7.24
C GLN A 114 -16.45 3.98 -8.52
N ALA A 115 -15.59 4.23 -9.52
CA ALA A 115 -16.02 4.72 -10.83
C ALA A 115 -16.91 3.65 -11.48
N GLY A 116 -18.21 3.92 -11.64
CA GLY A 116 -19.24 3.01 -12.16
C GLY A 116 -18.94 2.48 -13.58
N VAL A 117 -19.89 2.59 -14.51
CA VAL A 117 -19.79 2.09 -15.91
C VAL A 117 -18.53 2.57 -16.66
N ASP A 118 -17.93 3.69 -16.23
CA ASP A 118 -16.74 4.30 -16.84
C ASP A 118 -15.43 4.00 -16.09
N ALA A 119 -15.39 3.03 -15.18
CA ALA A 119 -14.20 2.70 -14.36
C ALA A 119 -12.94 2.45 -15.21
N ASP A 120 -13.09 1.82 -16.37
CA ASP A 120 -11.96 1.54 -17.27
C ASP A 120 -11.51 2.79 -18.04
N ALA A 121 -12.43 3.69 -18.40
CA ALA A 121 -12.09 4.97 -19.03
C ALA A 121 -11.34 5.89 -18.07
N ASP A 122 -11.79 5.99 -16.81
CA ASP A 122 -11.12 6.74 -15.76
C ASP A 122 -9.76 6.13 -15.40
N ALA A 123 -9.66 4.81 -15.31
CA ALA A 123 -8.39 4.12 -15.11
C ALA A 123 -7.40 4.39 -16.25
N THR A 124 -7.88 4.35 -17.51
CA THR A 124 -7.06 4.66 -18.70
C THR A 124 -6.57 6.11 -18.65
N ALA A 125 -7.45 7.06 -18.34
CA ALA A 125 -7.09 8.47 -18.21
C ALA A 125 -6.08 8.73 -17.08
N ALA A 126 -6.14 7.95 -15.98
CA ALA A 126 -5.26 8.07 -14.84
C ALA A 126 -3.85 7.50 -15.09
N THR A 127 -3.67 6.56 -16.05
CA THR A 127 -2.37 5.87 -16.25
C THR A 127 -1.21 6.84 -16.48
N GLY A 128 -1.43 7.85 -17.32
CA GLY A 128 -0.41 8.87 -17.58
C GLY A 128 -0.05 9.70 -16.35
N TRP A 129 -1.02 10.03 -15.52
CA TRP A 129 -0.78 10.75 -14.27
C TRP A 129 -0.05 9.87 -13.26
N VAL A 130 -0.46 8.61 -13.11
CA VAL A 130 0.19 7.64 -12.20
C VAL A 130 1.64 7.44 -12.59
N GLY A 131 1.93 7.14 -13.88
CA GLY A 131 3.29 6.92 -14.35
C GLY A 131 4.20 8.12 -14.06
N ARG A 132 3.76 9.35 -14.43
CA ARG A 132 4.52 10.58 -14.12
C ARG A 132 4.70 10.78 -12.62
N THR A 133 3.70 10.45 -11.81
CA THR A 133 3.78 10.60 -10.34
C THR A 133 4.80 9.65 -9.75
N LEU A 134 4.83 8.39 -10.19
CA LEU A 134 5.84 7.40 -9.77
C LEU A 134 7.26 7.86 -10.14
N ALA A 135 7.47 8.36 -11.37
CA ALA A 135 8.77 8.90 -11.78
C ALA A 135 9.21 10.07 -10.89
N ARG A 136 8.29 11.00 -10.59
CA ARG A 136 8.57 12.12 -9.69
C ARG A 136 8.91 11.66 -8.27
N ILE A 137 8.19 10.66 -7.73
CA ILE A 137 8.50 10.07 -6.43
C ILE A 137 9.89 9.44 -6.45
N ALA A 138 10.22 8.69 -7.49
CA ALA A 138 11.53 8.06 -7.65
C ALA A 138 12.70 9.07 -7.72
N GLY A 139 12.45 10.29 -8.21
CA GLY A 139 13.42 11.38 -8.26
C GLY A 139 13.54 12.20 -6.97
N LEU A 140 12.79 11.89 -5.91
CA LEU A 140 12.88 12.64 -4.64
C LEU A 140 14.12 12.23 -3.85
N ASP A 141 14.86 13.22 -3.35
CA ASP A 141 15.97 12.99 -2.40
C ASP A 141 15.44 12.72 -0.98
N THR A 142 15.01 11.50 -0.76
CA THR A 142 14.42 11.08 0.54
C THR A 142 15.28 10.07 1.30
N GLY A 143 16.49 9.80 0.78
CA GLY A 143 17.30 8.67 1.21
C GLY A 143 16.73 7.36 0.68
N GLY A 144 17.60 6.40 0.53
CA GLY A 144 17.25 5.06 0.10
C GLY A 144 17.27 4.07 1.27
N GLY A 145 17.54 2.87 0.94
CA GLY A 145 17.69 1.73 1.83
C GLY A 145 17.79 0.48 0.98
N GLU A 146 17.77 -0.66 1.60
CA GLU A 146 17.56 -1.91 0.90
C GLU A 146 16.07 -2.24 0.93
N PRO A 147 15.50 -2.80 -0.16
CA PRO A 147 14.15 -3.35 -0.11
C PRO A 147 14.08 -4.44 0.96
N ASP A 148 13.01 -4.46 1.75
CA ASP A 148 12.79 -5.52 2.74
C ASP A 148 12.71 -6.87 2.01
N PRO A 149 13.50 -7.89 2.40
CA PRO A 149 13.42 -9.20 1.77
C PRO A 149 12.07 -9.88 2.05
N PRO A 150 11.62 -10.81 1.20
CA PRO A 150 10.45 -11.62 1.51
C PRO A 150 10.69 -12.47 2.77
N HIS A 151 9.62 -12.83 3.46
CA HIS A 151 9.71 -13.73 4.60
C HIS A 151 10.37 -15.06 4.20
N PRO A 152 11.32 -15.57 5.02
CA PRO A 152 11.97 -16.85 4.75
C PRO A 152 10.94 -17.98 4.60
N VAL A 153 11.20 -18.92 3.69
CA VAL A 153 10.31 -20.08 3.48
C VAL A 153 10.11 -20.90 4.75
N ALA A 154 11.10 -20.88 5.67
CA ALA A 154 10.99 -21.53 6.99
C ALA A 154 9.83 -20.97 7.82
N GLU A 155 9.67 -19.65 7.86
CA GLU A 155 8.54 -19.01 8.58
C GLU A 155 7.18 -19.44 7.98
N TRP A 156 7.08 -19.53 6.66
CA TRP A 156 5.85 -20.02 6.02
C TRP A 156 5.50 -21.46 6.44
N ARG A 157 6.52 -22.32 6.60
CA ARG A 157 6.32 -23.70 7.09
C ARG A 157 5.83 -23.71 8.54
N GLU A 158 6.36 -22.82 9.38
CA GLU A 158 5.90 -22.66 10.77
C GLU A 158 4.44 -22.21 10.83
N TRP A 159 4.03 -21.21 10.03
CA TRP A 159 2.64 -20.75 9.98
C TRP A 159 1.68 -21.82 9.42
N VAL A 160 2.12 -22.63 8.47
CA VAL A 160 1.34 -23.79 7.99
C VAL A 160 1.18 -24.81 9.10
N ALA A 161 2.25 -25.17 9.81
CA ALA A 161 2.18 -26.11 10.92
C ALA A 161 1.27 -25.61 12.05
N GLU A 162 1.31 -24.30 12.36
CA GLU A 162 0.39 -23.66 13.31
C GLU A 162 -1.08 -23.81 12.85
N ALA A 163 -1.36 -23.50 11.56
CA ALA A 163 -2.71 -23.65 11.01
C ALA A 163 -3.23 -25.09 11.09
N GLU A 164 -2.35 -26.07 10.83
CA GLU A 164 -2.67 -27.50 10.89
C GLU A 164 -2.92 -27.97 12.32
N ALA A 165 -2.04 -27.61 13.25
CA ALA A 165 -2.20 -27.94 14.67
C ALA A 165 -3.48 -27.33 15.26
N GLY A 166 -3.87 -26.15 14.80
CA GLY A 166 -5.12 -25.50 15.19
C GLY A 166 -6.37 -26.00 14.46
N GLY A 167 -6.25 -26.90 13.49
CA GLY A 167 -7.36 -27.35 12.64
C GLY A 167 -8.02 -26.21 11.86
N LEU A 168 -7.28 -25.16 11.51
CA LEU A 168 -7.83 -23.95 10.91
C LEU A 168 -8.17 -24.15 9.43
N PRO A 169 -9.26 -23.54 8.92
CA PRO A 169 -9.64 -23.64 7.51
C PRO A 169 -8.56 -23.19 6.52
N VAL A 170 -7.65 -22.33 6.97
CA VAL A 170 -6.55 -21.78 6.16
C VAL A 170 -5.40 -22.80 5.95
N ALA A 171 -5.35 -23.92 6.69
CA ALA A 171 -4.25 -24.88 6.63
C ALA A 171 -4.03 -25.47 5.23
N ALA A 172 -5.09 -25.94 4.58
CA ALA A 172 -4.99 -26.54 3.26
C ALA A 172 -4.52 -25.53 2.18
N PRO A 173 -5.12 -24.35 2.02
CA PRO A 173 -4.61 -23.35 1.07
C PRO A 173 -3.21 -22.84 1.41
N ALA A 174 -2.86 -22.67 2.69
CA ALA A 174 -1.51 -22.24 3.09
C ALA A 174 -0.45 -23.31 2.75
N ARG A 175 -0.77 -24.60 2.96
CA ARG A 175 0.12 -25.71 2.54
C ARG A 175 0.33 -25.73 1.02
N ALA A 176 -0.73 -25.50 0.25
CA ALA A 176 -0.66 -25.45 -1.21
C ALA A 176 0.23 -24.30 -1.73
N LEU A 177 0.41 -23.23 -0.94
CA LEU A 177 1.28 -22.12 -1.27
C LEU A 177 2.78 -22.44 -1.14
N LEU A 178 3.20 -23.37 -0.28
CA LEU A 178 4.63 -23.56 0.06
C LEU A 178 5.56 -23.71 -1.14
N PRO A 179 5.26 -24.55 -2.15
CA PRO A 179 6.16 -24.70 -3.30
C PRO A 179 6.30 -23.37 -4.07
N VAL A 180 5.20 -22.70 -4.36
CA VAL A 180 5.21 -21.48 -5.16
C VAL A 180 5.78 -20.29 -4.39
N VAL A 181 5.64 -20.24 -3.07
CA VAL A 181 6.32 -19.25 -2.22
C VAL A 181 7.84 -19.45 -2.30
N ALA A 182 8.32 -20.70 -2.30
CA ALA A 182 9.74 -20.99 -2.45
C ALA A 182 10.28 -20.48 -3.80
N ASP A 183 9.57 -20.76 -4.90
CA ASP A 183 9.93 -20.31 -6.24
C ASP A 183 9.91 -18.77 -6.34
N ALA A 184 8.85 -18.13 -5.87
CA ALA A 184 8.73 -16.67 -5.87
C ALA A 184 9.83 -16.00 -5.01
N THR A 185 10.12 -16.57 -3.83
CA THR A 185 11.17 -16.08 -2.95
C THR A 185 12.55 -16.18 -3.60
N ALA A 186 12.84 -17.28 -4.30
CA ALA A 186 14.08 -17.44 -5.03
C ALA A 186 14.23 -16.40 -6.15
N LEU A 187 13.19 -16.20 -6.97
CA LEU A 187 13.17 -15.17 -8.03
C LEU A 187 13.44 -13.76 -7.46
N VAL A 188 12.78 -13.41 -6.35
CA VAL A 188 12.99 -12.11 -5.69
C VAL A 188 14.42 -11.99 -5.18
N HIS A 189 14.97 -12.99 -4.49
CA HIS A 189 16.34 -12.95 -4.00
C HIS A 189 17.36 -12.85 -5.13
N ASP A 190 17.15 -13.54 -6.24
CA ASP A 190 18.02 -13.47 -7.41
C ASP A 190 18.02 -12.05 -8.01
N ALA A 191 16.84 -11.44 -8.14
CA ALA A 191 16.71 -10.07 -8.60
C ALA A 191 17.36 -9.07 -7.63
N MET A 192 17.17 -9.25 -6.32
CA MET A 192 17.75 -8.37 -5.28
C MET A 192 19.28 -8.36 -5.29
N ARG A 193 19.96 -9.47 -5.65
CA ARG A 193 21.43 -9.51 -5.73
C ARG A 193 22.00 -8.63 -6.84
N ALA A 194 21.22 -8.36 -7.88
CA ALA A 194 21.63 -7.52 -9.01
C ALA A 194 20.90 -6.15 -9.02
N ALA A 195 20.14 -5.86 -7.96
CA ALA A 195 19.30 -4.67 -7.92
C ALA A 195 20.10 -3.37 -7.87
N PRO A 196 19.66 -2.32 -8.60
CA PRO A 196 20.19 -0.98 -8.41
C PRO A 196 19.76 -0.41 -7.04
N ALA A 197 20.27 0.78 -6.72
CA ALA A 197 19.90 1.46 -5.48
C ALA A 197 18.37 1.65 -5.36
N ALA A 198 17.84 1.34 -4.19
CA ALA A 198 16.45 1.59 -3.86
C ALA A 198 16.25 3.02 -3.32
N VAL A 199 15.05 3.55 -3.50
CA VAL A 199 14.59 4.84 -2.99
C VAL A 199 13.32 4.65 -2.15
N LEU A 200 12.89 5.67 -1.41
CA LEU A 200 11.57 5.59 -0.79
C LEU A 200 10.49 5.79 -1.86
N VAL A 201 9.55 4.85 -1.90
CA VAL A 201 8.39 4.86 -2.79
C VAL A 201 7.09 4.88 -1.99
N HIS A 202 5.96 5.10 -2.65
CA HIS A 202 4.64 5.06 -2.01
C HIS A 202 4.30 3.67 -1.44
N GLY A 203 4.61 2.63 -2.19
CA GLY A 203 4.48 1.23 -1.76
C GLY A 203 3.10 0.61 -1.89
N ASP A 204 2.07 1.41 -2.20
CA ASP A 204 0.70 0.92 -2.40
C ASP A 204 -0.10 1.81 -3.37
N THR A 205 0.51 2.17 -4.49
CA THR A 205 -0.22 2.89 -5.54
C THR A 205 -1.14 1.93 -6.27
N SER A 206 -2.43 2.02 -6.00
CA SER A 206 -3.48 1.18 -6.59
C SER A 206 -4.69 2.04 -6.99
N ARG A 207 -5.65 1.47 -7.72
CA ARG A 207 -6.92 2.17 -8.04
C ARG A 207 -7.66 2.66 -6.79
N ALA A 208 -7.48 1.97 -5.66
CA ALA A 208 -8.04 2.35 -4.37
C ALA A 208 -7.42 3.62 -3.79
N ASN A 209 -6.15 3.86 -4.11
CA ASN A 209 -5.35 4.91 -3.51
C ASN A 209 -5.11 6.09 -4.48
N VAL A 210 -5.74 6.07 -5.64
CA VAL A 210 -5.81 7.20 -6.58
C VAL A 210 -7.22 7.78 -6.55
N LEU A 211 -7.35 9.01 -6.06
CA LEU A 211 -8.61 9.76 -6.10
C LEU A 211 -8.72 10.57 -7.38
N ARG A 212 -9.88 10.49 -8.04
CA ARG A 212 -10.30 11.49 -9.01
C ARG A 212 -10.94 12.65 -8.26
N THR A 213 -10.36 13.82 -8.38
CA THR A 213 -10.82 15.06 -7.74
C THR A 213 -11.30 16.06 -8.82
N PRO A 214 -11.99 17.15 -8.45
CA PRO A 214 -12.32 18.21 -9.40
C PRO A 214 -11.10 18.81 -10.12
N ASP A 215 -9.92 18.81 -9.45
CA ASP A 215 -8.68 19.41 -9.96
C ASP A 215 -7.77 18.36 -10.68
N GLY A 216 -8.22 17.12 -10.86
CA GLY A 216 -7.45 16.04 -11.48
C GLY A 216 -7.34 14.81 -10.60
N TYR A 217 -6.11 14.32 -10.35
CA TYR A 217 -5.89 13.12 -9.54
C TYR A 217 -5.04 13.45 -8.31
N ALA A 218 -5.25 12.70 -7.23
CA ALA A 218 -4.45 12.78 -6.01
C ALA A 218 -4.12 11.39 -5.47
N LEU A 219 -2.94 11.23 -4.88
CA LEU A 219 -2.49 9.97 -4.28
C LEU A 219 -2.75 10.01 -2.76
N ILE A 220 -3.42 8.99 -2.25
CA ILE A 220 -3.76 8.84 -0.83
C ILE A 220 -3.08 7.59 -0.25
N ASP A 221 -3.18 7.42 1.06
CA ASP A 221 -2.71 6.23 1.80
C ASP A 221 -1.19 5.99 1.74
N TRP A 222 -0.43 6.95 2.23
CA TRP A 222 1.04 6.98 2.22
C TRP A 222 1.71 6.12 3.31
N GLU A 223 0.94 5.41 4.14
CA GLU A 223 1.47 4.69 5.31
C GLU A 223 2.35 3.49 4.96
N THR A 224 2.29 3.03 3.72
CA THR A 224 3.04 1.87 3.21
C THR A 224 4.38 2.24 2.58
N ALA A 225 4.79 3.53 2.68
CA ALA A 225 6.08 3.97 2.13
C ALA A 225 7.24 3.06 2.56
N ARG A 226 8.01 2.59 1.59
CA ARG A 226 9.11 1.63 1.79
C ARG A 226 10.27 1.91 0.84
N ALA A 227 11.43 1.33 1.15
CA ALA A 227 12.52 1.29 0.18
C ALA A 227 12.18 0.29 -0.94
N GLU A 228 12.31 0.73 -2.19
CA GLU A 228 12.05 -0.09 -3.37
C GLU A 228 12.91 0.34 -4.54
N VAL A 229 13.22 -0.59 -5.44
CA VAL A 229 13.78 -0.27 -6.75
C VAL A 229 12.72 0.46 -7.58
N PRO A 230 12.97 1.67 -8.09
CA PRO A 230 11.95 2.47 -8.77
C PRO A 230 11.26 1.74 -9.94
N TRP A 231 12.02 0.99 -10.74
CA TRP A 231 11.46 0.21 -11.84
C TRP A 231 10.53 -0.91 -11.36
N TRP A 232 10.88 -1.58 -10.26
CA TRP A 232 10.03 -2.63 -9.68
C TRP A 232 8.72 -2.07 -9.14
N GLU A 233 8.75 -0.89 -8.52
CA GLU A 233 7.52 -0.20 -8.10
C GLU A 233 6.67 0.18 -9.32
N ALA A 234 7.28 0.73 -10.39
CA ALA A 234 6.54 1.11 -11.58
C ALA A 234 5.88 -0.10 -12.25
N VAL A 235 6.57 -1.23 -12.35
CA VAL A 235 6.04 -2.48 -12.91
C VAL A 235 4.95 -3.05 -12.00
N ASP A 236 5.18 -3.17 -10.68
CA ASP A 236 4.17 -3.64 -9.72
C ASP A 236 2.88 -2.82 -9.83
N VAL A 237 3.00 -1.48 -9.82
CA VAL A 237 1.86 -0.58 -9.94
C VAL A 237 1.17 -0.75 -11.29
N ALA A 238 1.91 -0.79 -12.41
CA ALA A 238 1.31 -0.93 -13.73
C ALA A 238 0.46 -2.21 -13.84
N PHE A 239 0.98 -3.33 -13.33
CA PHE A 239 0.27 -4.62 -13.40
C PHE A 239 -0.91 -4.68 -12.44
N ARG A 240 -0.78 -4.17 -11.20
CA ARG A 240 -1.92 -4.07 -10.27
C ARG A 240 -2.99 -3.11 -10.77
N PHE A 241 -2.61 -1.98 -11.35
CA PHE A 241 -3.53 -0.99 -11.90
C PHE A 241 -4.29 -1.53 -13.13
N ALA A 242 -3.65 -2.41 -13.91
CA ALA A 242 -4.22 -3.07 -15.07
C ALA A 242 -5.11 -4.29 -14.73
N THR A 243 -5.21 -4.64 -13.46
CA THR A 243 -6.02 -5.77 -13.00
C THR A 243 -7.42 -5.27 -12.64
N PRO A 244 -8.48 -6.01 -13.00
CA PRO A 244 -9.83 -5.68 -12.55
C PRO A 244 -9.89 -5.57 -11.02
N VAL A 245 -10.72 -4.66 -10.53
CA VAL A 245 -10.98 -4.52 -9.09
C VAL A 245 -11.47 -5.87 -8.55
N ASP A 246 -10.87 -6.32 -7.46
CA ASP A 246 -11.13 -7.64 -6.84
C ASP A 246 -10.76 -8.85 -7.70
N GLY A 247 -10.07 -8.64 -8.84
CA GLY A 247 -9.58 -9.70 -9.70
C GLY A 247 -8.14 -10.11 -9.41
N PRO A 248 -7.78 -11.37 -9.74
CA PRO A 248 -6.39 -11.81 -9.66
C PRO A 248 -5.55 -11.16 -10.77
N THR A 249 -4.29 -10.80 -10.47
CA THR A 249 -3.32 -10.28 -11.45
C THR A 249 -2.84 -11.39 -12.41
N VAL A 250 -3.75 -12.09 -13.06
CA VAL A 250 -3.42 -13.19 -13.97
C VAL A 250 -3.57 -12.83 -15.45
N ALA A 251 -4.22 -11.72 -15.73
CA ALA A 251 -4.43 -11.23 -17.09
C ALA A 251 -4.47 -9.68 -17.09
N PRO A 252 -3.32 -9.01 -16.94
CA PRO A 252 -3.26 -7.54 -16.95
C PRO A 252 -3.68 -7.00 -18.33
N ASP A 253 -4.44 -5.91 -18.34
CA ASP A 253 -4.84 -5.24 -19.57
C ASP A 253 -3.65 -4.47 -20.18
N PRO A 254 -3.13 -4.83 -21.36
CA PRO A 254 -2.02 -4.13 -22.00
C PRO A 254 -2.30 -2.64 -22.27
N ARG A 255 -3.58 -2.27 -22.42
CA ARG A 255 -4.02 -0.88 -22.66
C ARG A 255 -3.81 0.01 -21.42
N LEU A 256 -3.59 -0.57 -20.26
CA LEU A 256 -3.30 0.14 -19.01
C LEU A 256 -1.82 0.03 -18.64
N VAL A 257 -1.21 -1.17 -18.81
CA VAL A 257 0.22 -1.40 -18.47
C VAL A 257 1.13 -0.48 -19.30
N ARG A 258 1.02 -0.56 -20.64
CA ARG A 258 1.93 0.17 -21.53
C ARG A 258 1.87 1.69 -21.38
N PRO A 259 0.68 2.35 -21.37
CA PRO A 259 0.63 3.80 -21.18
C PRO A 259 1.18 4.26 -19.83
N LEU A 260 0.99 3.47 -18.75
CA LEU A 260 1.54 3.81 -17.44
C LEU A 260 3.06 3.77 -17.45
N LEU A 261 3.67 2.68 -17.94
CA LEU A 261 5.13 2.54 -18.03
C LEU A 261 5.73 3.55 -19.00
N ALA A 262 5.09 3.79 -20.16
CA ALA A 262 5.53 4.83 -21.08
C ALA A 262 5.52 6.21 -20.42
N ALA A 263 4.47 6.57 -19.68
CA ALA A 263 4.41 7.84 -18.98
C ALA A 263 5.45 7.96 -17.85
N TYR A 264 5.77 6.85 -17.18
CA TYR A 264 6.85 6.79 -16.20
C TYR A 264 8.20 7.06 -16.85
N LEU A 265 8.54 6.38 -17.95
CA LEU A 265 9.81 6.55 -18.67
C LEU A 265 9.92 7.94 -19.31
N HIS A 266 8.84 8.49 -19.90
CA HIS A 266 8.83 9.84 -20.47
C HIS A 266 8.98 10.96 -19.41
N ALA A 267 8.74 10.66 -18.15
CA ALA A 267 8.96 11.57 -17.03
C ALA A 267 10.30 11.32 -16.32
N ASP A 268 11.28 10.75 -17.04
CA ASP A 268 12.62 10.44 -16.56
C ASP A 268 12.66 9.46 -15.37
N GLY A 269 11.64 8.60 -15.24
CA GLY A 269 11.67 7.51 -14.28
C GLY A 269 12.81 6.53 -14.60
N PRO A 270 13.61 6.11 -13.58
CA PRO A 270 14.74 5.19 -13.81
C PRO A 270 14.28 3.90 -14.50
N PRO A 271 14.83 3.57 -15.69
CA PRO A 271 14.48 2.34 -16.39
C PRO A 271 15.12 1.12 -15.72
N GLY A 272 14.60 -0.05 -16.06
CA GLY A 272 15.15 -1.33 -15.60
C GLY A 272 15.05 -2.42 -16.66
N PRO A 273 15.37 -3.67 -16.29
CA PRO A 273 15.35 -4.79 -17.22
C PRO A 273 13.94 -5.08 -17.72
N ALA A 274 13.84 -5.61 -18.94
CA ALA A 274 12.60 -6.12 -19.53
C ALA A 274 12.61 -7.65 -19.56
N ASP A 275 12.99 -8.26 -18.46
CA ASP A 275 13.01 -9.69 -18.22
C ASP A 275 12.23 -10.04 -16.92
N PRO A 276 12.10 -11.30 -16.53
CA PRO A 276 11.33 -11.69 -15.33
C PRO A 276 11.78 -11.02 -14.02
N SER A 277 13.02 -10.53 -13.91
CA SER A 277 13.50 -9.82 -12.72
C SER A 277 12.80 -8.47 -12.49
N ALA A 278 12.20 -7.89 -13.54
CA ALA A 278 11.39 -6.67 -13.45
C ALA A 278 10.16 -6.86 -12.53
N PHE A 279 9.69 -8.08 -12.37
CA PHE A 279 8.52 -8.40 -11.54
C PHE A 279 8.86 -8.69 -10.07
N ALA A 280 10.11 -8.48 -9.65
CA ALA A 280 10.52 -8.73 -8.26
C ALA A 280 9.68 -7.92 -7.26
N GLY A 281 9.37 -6.65 -7.56
CA GLY A 281 8.49 -5.81 -6.74
C GLY A 281 7.08 -6.38 -6.61
N LEU A 282 6.49 -6.81 -7.73
CA LEU A 282 5.16 -7.43 -7.77
C LEU A 282 5.12 -8.72 -6.92
N LEU A 283 6.09 -9.61 -7.10
CA LEU A 283 6.16 -10.87 -6.35
C LEU A 283 6.38 -10.60 -4.86
N ARG A 284 7.28 -9.68 -4.51
CA ARG A 284 7.55 -9.29 -3.13
C ARG A 284 6.31 -8.70 -2.44
N SER A 285 5.61 -7.78 -3.10
CA SER A 285 4.37 -7.19 -2.61
C SER A 285 3.30 -8.26 -2.41
N GLN A 286 3.16 -9.18 -3.37
CA GLN A 286 2.20 -10.29 -3.27
C GLN A 286 2.53 -11.23 -2.10
N LEU A 287 3.81 -11.59 -1.91
CA LEU A 287 4.25 -12.42 -0.80
C LEU A 287 4.00 -11.73 0.54
N ALA A 288 4.35 -10.44 0.69
CA ALA A 288 4.14 -9.68 1.92
C ALA A 288 2.65 -9.57 2.28
N PHE A 289 1.79 -9.26 1.29
CA PHE A 289 0.34 -9.17 1.50
C PHE A 289 -0.26 -10.54 1.86
N THR A 290 0.24 -11.61 1.25
CA THR A 290 -0.24 -12.97 1.55
C THR A 290 0.20 -13.42 2.94
N ALA A 291 1.44 -13.12 3.35
CA ALA A 291 1.93 -13.39 4.71
C ALA A 291 1.08 -12.66 5.76
N TRP A 292 0.83 -11.37 5.55
CA TRP A 292 -0.04 -10.60 6.42
C TRP A 292 -1.46 -11.18 6.49
N SER A 293 -2.03 -11.59 5.35
CA SER A 293 -3.35 -12.20 5.29
C SER A 293 -3.39 -13.56 6.00
N LEU A 294 -2.31 -14.34 5.91
CA LEU A 294 -2.18 -15.60 6.65
C LEU A 294 -2.13 -15.34 8.17
N TRP A 295 -1.40 -14.33 8.63
CA TRP A 295 -1.40 -13.95 10.05
C TRP A 295 -2.81 -13.55 10.55
N LEU A 296 -3.58 -12.82 9.75
CA LEU A 296 -4.97 -12.52 10.11
C LEU A 296 -5.80 -13.81 10.21
N ALA A 297 -5.66 -14.74 9.26
CA ALA A 297 -6.39 -16.01 9.26
C ALA A 297 -6.01 -16.89 10.45
N LEU A 298 -4.75 -16.84 10.90
CA LEU A 298 -4.26 -17.50 12.12
C LEU A 298 -4.77 -16.84 13.42
N GLY A 299 -5.30 -15.63 13.32
CA GLY A 299 -5.76 -14.86 14.48
C GLY A 299 -4.66 -14.06 15.18
N HIS A 300 -3.51 -13.90 14.54
CA HIS A 300 -2.44 -13.05 15.05
C HIS A 300 -2.93 -11.60 15.17
N ARG A 301 -2.26 -10.80 16.03
CA ARG A 301 -2.56 -9.38 16.24
C ARG A 301 -3.99 -9.08 16.65
N ALA A 302 -4.64 -10.03 17.35
CA ALA A 302 -6.04 -9.93 17.80
C ALA A 302 -7.02 -9.66 16.63
N ALA A 303 -6.83 -10.34 15.49
CA ALA A 303 -7.69 -10.22 14.33
C ALA A 303 -9.15 -10.55 14.66
N THR A 304 -10.08 -9.71 14.19
CA THR A 304 -11.52 -9.95 14.34
C THR A 304 -11.98 -11.16 13.49
N PRO A 305 -13.15 -11.74 13.74
CA PRO A 305 -13.69 -12.81 12.88
C PRO A 305 -13.75 -12.42 11.39
N GLU A 306 -14.15 -11.19 11.08
CA GLU A 306 -14.22 -10.66 9.72
C GLU A 306 -12.84 -10.57 9.07
N GLN A 307 -11.84 -10.12 9.83
CA GLN A 307 -10.44 -10.04 9.38
C GLN A 307 -9.87 -11.45 9.14
N ARG A 308 -10.18 -12.43 10.00
CA ARG A 308 -9.78 -13.83 9.77
C ARG A 308 -10.41 -14.41 8.51
N ALA A 309 -11.71 -14.16 8.29
CA ALA A 309 -12.41 -14.59 7.08
C ALA A 309 -11.84 -13.92 5.83
N HIS A 310 -11.49 -12.63 5.91
CA HIS A 310 -10.80 -11.93 4.84
C HIS A 310 -9.45 -12.56 4.54
N GLY A 311 -8.61 -12.80 5.55
CA GLY A 311 -7.32 -13.45 5.41
C GLY A 311 -7.41 -14.82 4.72
N LEU A 312 -8.38 -15.65 5.15
CA LEU A 312 -8.65 -16.95 4.51
C LEU A 312 -8.97 -16.81 3.02
N ARG A 313 -9.83 -15.85 2.64
CA ARG A 313 -10.16 -15.62 1.22
C ARG A 313 -8.94 -15.23 0.41
N ILE A 314 -8.10 -14.34 0.94
CA ILE A 314 -6.88 -13.88 0.24
C ILE A 314 -5.88 -15.03 0.09
N VAL A 315 -5.58 -15.79 1.15
CA VAL A 315 -4.66 -16.94 1.08
C VAL A 315 -5.16 -17.98 0.08
N THR A 316 -6.47 -18.26 0.06
CA THR A 316 -7.08 -19.20 -0.90
C THR A 316 -6.96 -18.70 -2.34
N ALA A 317 -7.22 -17.41 -2.58
CA ALA A 317 -7.08 -16.81 -3.90
C ALA A 317 -5.61 -16.84 -4.36
N THR A 318 -4.68 -16.47 -3.49
CA THR A 318 -3.25 -16.48 -3.81
C THR A 318 -2.75 -17.89 -4.12
N ALA A 319 -3.19 -18.92 -3.39
CA ALA A 319 -2.82 -20.31 -3.67
C ALA A 319 -3.23 -20.77 -5.08
N ARG A 320 -4.34 -20.22 -5.60
CA ARG A 320 -4.81 -20.48 -6.96
C ARG A 320 -4.04 -19.66 -8.02
N ASP A 321 -3.75 -18.41 -7.72
CA ASP A 321 -3.37 -17.40 -8.72
C ASP A 321 -1.85 -17.19 -8.81
N LEU A 322 -1.10 -17.26 -7.71
CA LEU A 322 0.35 -17.04 -7.72
C LEU A 322 1.11 -18.03 -8.63
N PRO A 323 0.76 -19.33 -8.71
CA PRO A 323 1.38 -20.23 -9.68
C PRO A 323 1.14 -19.82 -11.14
N ARG A 324 0.01 -19.18 -11.43
CA ARG A 324 -0.32 -18.66 -12.77
C ARG A 324 0.49 -17.42 -13.07
N ILE A 325 0.60 -16.51 -12.10
CA ILE A 325 1.44 -15.29 -12.20
C ILE A 325 2.86 -15.69 -12.59
N ILE A 326 3.50 -16.59 -11.82
CA ILE A 326 4.89 -16.99 -12.07
C ILE A 326 5.06 -17.57 -13.48
N ARG A 327 4.15 -18.45 -13.92
CA ARG A 327 4.22 -19.00 -15.29
C ARG A 327 4.00 -17.97 -16.39
N SER A 328 3.39 -16.83 -16.09
CA SER A 328 3.10 -15.78 -17.06
C SER A 328 4.21 -14.74 -17.18
N LEU A 329 5.18 -14.70 -16.26
CA LEU A 329 6.19 -13.62 -16.19
C LEU A 329 6.96 -13.46 -17.51
N ASP A 330 7.41 -14.57 -18.12
CA ASP A 330 8.13 -14.52 -19.41
C ASP A 330 7.26 -13.88 -20.50
N GLY A 331 5.99 -14.26 -20.59
CA GLY A 331 5.06 -13.67 -21.56
C GLY A 331 4.76 -12.20 -21.29
N TRP A 332 4.75 -11.81 -20.02
CA TRP A 332 4.48 -10.43 -19.60
C TRP A 332 5.64 -9.47 -19.88
N THR A 333 6.87 -9.95 -20.08
CA THR A 333 8.01 -9.11 -20.45
C THR A 333 7.74 -8.28 -21.70
N SER A 334 6.93 -8.80 -22.64
CA SER A 334 6.51 -8.08 -23.83
C SER A 334 5.65 -6.82 -23.58
N LEU A 335 5.17 -6.64 -22.36
CA LEU A 335 4.37 -5.48 -21.94
C LEU A 335 5.27 -4.36 -21.34
N LEU A 336 6.54 -4.63 -21.12
CA LEU A 336 7.48 -3.69 -20.49
C LEU A 336 8.12 -2.70 -21.48
N HIS A 337 7.78 -2.84 -22.77
CA HIS A 337 8.28 -2.03 -23.90
C HIS A 337 7.21 -1.09 -24.44
#